data_a098511c62a9ce9055064229c3fec98f
#
_entry.id   a098511c62a9ce9055064229c3fec98f
#
_cell.length_a   1.000
_cell.length_b   1.000
_cell.length_c   1.000
_cell.angle_alpha   90.00
_cell.angle_beta   90.00
_cell.angle_gamma   90.00
#
_symmetry.space_group_name_H-M   'P 1'
#
loop_
_entity.id
_entity.type
_entity.pdbx_description
1 polymer ?
#
loop_
_entity_poly.entity_id
_entity_poly.type
_entity_poly.pdbx_seq_one_letter_code
_entity_poly.pdbx_strand_id
1 'polypeptide(L)'
;MLRKEEILERTSNGLAIFKHYLPGNWRIGRNFLNPLYEDSKASCNIYFDRRGGIYKMKDFGNDSYSGDCFFLVGQLKGLDCNRAADFVEILEIIDRDLGLGLASGTPVSIPPATVHRTVSDKTEETPEKPVKPYQFREQKFPLAELVYWQQYGITPELLERYKVCSLREYHSETAEGKPYTYTSSVAEPMYGYKGKQHIKLYRPFSTPRFLYGGSFGENYCFGLEQLPAKGDTLFITGGEKDVLSLAAHGFHAICFNSETVTIPPTLVYRLTFRFKHIVLLFDMDKTGRESSCKQEKLLEEFGVKRLLLPLPGTKEEKDISDYFKAGNTREDFLKLFIEFLDNLYSDTLIMLKSCEIDFNNPPAKAQEIISAGDVPLGTQGNLFGITGGEGTGKSNYVAAIVAGCICPAG
;
A
#
# COMPACT_ATOMS: atom_id res chain seq x y z
N MET A 1 -23.82 18.30 -16.37
CA MET A 1 -24.29 16.92 -16.16
C MET A 1 -23.16 16.18 -15.47
N LEU A 2 -23.39 15.62 -14.28
CA LEU A 2 -22.39 14.86 -13.51
C LEU A 2 -21.91 13.65 -14.29
N ARG A 3 -20.59 13.37 -14.25
CA ARG A 3 -19.99 12.21 -14.90
C ARG A 3 -19.46 11.24 -13.86
N LYS A 4 -19.62 9.96 -14.17
CA LYS A 4 -19.11 8.85 -13.34
C LYS A 4 -17.61 8.99 -13.04
N GLU A 5 -16.84 9.36 -14.05
CA GLU A 5 -15.38 9.52 -13.99
C GLU A 5 -14.96 10.60 -12.98
N GLU A 6 -15.67 11.74 -12.97
CA GLU A 6 -15.38 12.85 -12.04
C GLU A 6 -15.64 12.46 -10.58
N ILE A 7 -16.68 11.68 -10.33
CA ILE A 7 -16.98 11.14 -8.99
C ILE A 7 -15.91 10.12 -8.58
N LEU A 8 -15.54 9.21 -9.48
CA LEU A 8 -14.50 8.20 -9.19
C LEU A 8 -13.16 8.85 -8.87
N GLU A 9 -12.77 9.87 -9.63
CA GLU A 9 -11.54 10.62 -9.41
C GLU A 9 -11.49 11.28 -8.02
N ARG A 10 -12.63 11.83 -7.56
CA ARG A 10 -12.75 12.48 -6.25
C ARG A 10 -12.96 11.52 -5.07
N THR A 11 -13.31 10.27 -5.34
CA THR A 11 -13.67 9.28 -4.32
C THR A 11 -12.68 8.12 -4.22
N SER A 12 -11.44 8.32 -4.68
CA SER A 12 -10.40 7.27 -4.71
C SER A 12 -10.90 6.00 -5.42
N ASN A 13 -11.37 6.16 -6.67
CA ASN A 13 -11.94 5.11 -7.50
C ASN A 13 -13.14 4.38 -6.85
N GLY A 14 -13.97 5.12 -6.11
CA GLY A 14 -15.19 4.63 -5.47
C GLY A 14 -14.98 4.11 -4.05
N LEU A 15 -13.75 4.03 -3.54
CA LEU A 15 -13.50 3.52 -2.18
C LEU A 15 -14.13 4.41 -1.09
N ALA A 16 -14.09 5.74 -1.26
CA ALA A 16 -14.70 6.67 -0.31
C ALA A 16 -16.23 6.49 -0.24
N ILE A 17 -16.86 6.11 -1.35
CA ILE A 17 -18.30 5.81 -1.40
C ILE A 17 -18.60 4.56 -0.56
N PHE A 18 -17.84 3.46 -0.73
CA PHE A 18 -17.99 2.27 0.10
C PHE A 18 -17.81 2.59 1.60
N LYS A 19 -16.82 3.42 1.93
CA LYS A 19 -16.56 3.83 3.32
C LYS A 19 -17.67 4.70 3.92
N HIS A 20 -18.36 5.47 3.09
CA HIS A 20 -19.46 6.33 3.54
C HIS A 20 -20.74 5.53 3.78
N TYR A 21 -21.07 4.61 2.88
CA TYR A 21 -22.37 3.92 2.89
C TYR A 21 -22.37 2.56 3.60
N LEU A 22 -21.22 1.89 3.74
CA LEU A 22 -21.13 0.61 4.45
C LEU A 22 -20.84 0.82 5.94
N PRO A 23 -21.69 0.29 6.83
CA PRO A 23 -21.46 0.38 8.27
C PRO A 23 -20.32 -0.53 8.74
N GLY A 24 -19.74 -0.22 9.90
CA GLY A 24 -18.78 -1.06 10.60
C GLY A 24 -17.33 -0.93 10.11
N ASN A 25 -16.44 -1.72 10.72
CA ASN A 25 -14.99 -1.72 10.48
C ASN A 25 -14.57 -2.79 9.48
N TRP A 26 -15.14 -2.80 8.29
CA TRP A 26 -14.69 -3.69 7.23
C TRP A 26 -13.33 -3.26 6.65
N ARG A 27 -12.62 -4.20 6.05
CA ARG A 27 -11.29 -3.97 5.45
C ARG A 27 -11.27 -4.54 4.04
N ILE A 28 -10.59 -3.85 3.12
CA ILE A 28 -10.34 -4.32 1.76
C ILE A 28 -9.67 -5.70 1.83
N GLY A 29 -10.15 -6.64 1.01
CA GLY A 29 -9.62 -8.00 0.95
C GLY A 29 -9.99 -8.90 2.13
N ARG A 30 -10.83 -8.45 3.08
CA ARG A 30 -11.36 -9.27 4.16
C ARG A 30 -12.88 -9.39 4.07
N ASN A 31 -13.37 -10.59 4.33
CA ASN A 31 -14.80 -10.83 4.33
C ASN A 31 -15.46 -10.16 5.52
N PHE A 32 -16.66 -9.61 5.29
CA PHE A 32 -17.55 -9.01 6.28
C PHE A 32 -18.99 -9.43 5.99
N LEU A 33 -19.90 -9.20 6.94
CA LEU A 33 -21.33 -9.45 6.75
C LEU A 33 -21.93 -8.42 5.79
N ASN A 34 -22.69 -8.87 4.80
CA ASN A 34 -23.32 -7.98 3.85
C ASN A 34 -24.47 -7.21 4.51
N PRO A 35 -24.43 -5.86 4.56
CA PRO A 35 -25.48 -5.09 5.20
C PRO A 35 -26.76 -4.92 4.38
N LEU A 36 -26.80 -5.42 3.15
CA LEU A 36 -27.95 -5.31 2.25
C LEU A 36 -29.02 -6.40 2.50
N TYR A 37 -28.69 -7.42 3.29
CA TYR A 37 -29.62 -8.49 3.69
C TYR A 37 -29.18 -9.12 5.02
N GLU A 38 -30.03 -9.97 5.62
CA GLU A 38 -29.65 -10.74 6.82
C GLU A 38 -28.61 -11.81 6.45
N ASP A 39 -27.35 -11.46 6.63
CA ASP A 39 -26.20 -12.33 6.36
C ASP A 39 -25.72 -12.97 7.68
N SER A 40 -25.69 -14.30 7.73
CA SER A 40 -25.23 -15.04 8.91
C SER A 40 -23.76 -15.44 8.86
N LYS A 41 -23.10 -15.28 7.70
CA LYS A 41 -21.72 -15.69 7.48
C LYS A 41 -20.98 -14.65 6.63
N ALA A 42 -19.91 -14.08 7.16
CA ALA A 42 -19.11 -13.09 6.46
C ALA A 42 -18.64 -13.60 5.08
N SER A 43 -19.35 -13.20 4.03
CA SER A 43 -19.13 -13.61 2.65
C SER A 43 -18.86 -12.44 1.70
N CYS A 44 -19.09 -11.21 2.15
CA CYS A 44 -18.92 -10.01 1.33
C CYS A 44 -17.50 -9.45 1.43
N ASN A 45 -16.93 -9.02 0.31
CA ASN A 45 -15.56 -8.50 0.24
C ASN A 45 -15.49 -7.27 -0.68
N ILE A 46 -14.66 -6.28 -0.30
CA ILE A 46 -14.33 -5.14 -1.16
C ILE A 46 -12.93 -5.37 -1.74
N TYR A 47 -12.80 -5.27 -3.05
CA TYR A 47 -11.54 -5.43 -3.78
C TYR A 47 -11.40 -4.39 -4.90
N PHE A 48 -10.18 -4.17 -5.35
CA PHE A 48 -9.92 -3.30 -6.50
C PHE A 48 -9.93 -4.11 -7.79
N ASP A 49 -10.86 -3.78 -8.70
CA ASP A 49 -10.89 -4.36 -10.04
C ASP A 49 -9.88 -3.66 -10.95
N ARG A 50 -8.74 -4.30 -11.18
CA ARG A 50 -7.66 -3.76 -12.03
C ARG A 50 -8.07 -3.50 -13.48
N ARG A 51 -9.04 -4.25 -14.03
CA ARG A 51 -9.51 -4.07 -15.40
C ARG A 51 -10.42 -2.86 -15.53
N GLY A 52 -11.29 -2.66 -14.56
CA GLY A 52 -12.21 -1.53 -14.51
C GLY A 52 -11.64 -0.28 -13.85
N GLY A 53 -10.50 -0.37 -13.17
CA GLY A 53 -9.88 0.75 -12.44
C GLY A 53 -10.70 1.27 -11.25
N ILE A 54 -11.62 0.46 -10.70
CA ILE A 54 -12.55 0.86 -9.63
C ILE A 54 -12.64 -0.19 -8.53
N TYR A 55 -13.00 0.24 -7.33
CA TYR A 55 -13.35 -0.68 -6.25
C TYR A 55 -14.71 -1.31 -6.50
N LYS A 56 -14.80 -2.61 -6.21
CA LYS A 56 -16.03 -3.41 -6.32
C LYS A 56 -16.28 -4.19 -5.04
N MET A 57 -17.53 -4.48 -4.80
CA MET A 57 -18.02 -5.38 -3.78
C MET A 57 -18.36 -6.75 -4.41
N LYS A 58 -17.85 -7.83 -3.86
CA LYS A 58 -18.20 -9.21 -4.22
C LYS A 58 -18.80 -9.89 -3.01
N ASP A 59 -19.98 -10.43 -3.17
CA ASP A 59 -20.60 -11.30 -2.20
C ASP A 59 -20.52 -12.76 -2.70
N PHE A 60 -19.77 -13.58 -1.98
CA PHE A 60 -19.61 -15.01 -2.29
C PHE A 60 -20.79 -15.86 -1.80
N GLY A 61 -21.64 -15.32 -0.93
CA GLY A 61 -22.87 -15.97 -0.45
C GLY A 61 -24.04 -15.72 -1.39
N ASN A 62 -24.14 -14.53 -1.96
CA ASN A 62 -25.19 -14.16 -2.89
C ASN A 62 -24.70 -13.16 -3.94
N ASP A 63 -24.41 -13.65 -5.14
CA ASP A 63 -23.85 -12.87 -6.23
C ASP A 63 -24.73 -11.70 -6.71
N SER A 64 -26.03 -11.75 -6.43
CA SER A 64 -26.97 -10.66 -6.75
C SER A 64 -26.62 -9.34 -6.03
N TYR A 65 -25.82 -9.39 -4.98
CA TYR A 65 -25.35 -8.23 -4.24
C TYR A 65 -23.90 -7.85 -4.56
N SER A 66 -23.37 -8.35 -5.68
CA SER A 66 -22.04 -8.00 -6.18
C SER A 66 -22.12 -6.84 -7.17
N GLY A 67 -21.27 -5.82 -7.02
CA GLY A 67 -21.28 -4.66 -7.92
C GLY A 67 -20.25 -3.60 -7.58
N ASP A 68 -20.31 -2.48 -8.28
CA ASP A 68 -19.48 -1.31 -7.97
C ASP A 68 -20.11 -0.40 -6.89
N CYS A 69 -19.44 0.71 -6.56
CA CYS A 69 -19.96 1.64 -5.56
C CYS A 69 -21.28 2.29 -5.94
N PHE A 70 -21.55 2.48 -7.23
CA PHE A 70 -22.84 3.01 -7.72
C PHE A 70 -23.95 2.00 -7.56
N PHE A 71 -23.67 0.73 -7.81
CA PHE A 71 -24.59 -0.37 -7.52
C PHE A 71 -24.98 -0.40 -6.03
N LEU A 72 -23.99 -0.30 -5.12
CA LEU A 72 -24.28 -0.25 -3.68
C LEU A 72 -25.24 0.89 -3.33
N VAL A 73 -24.97 2.10 -3.82
CA VAL A 73 -25.83 3.27 -3.53
C VAL A 73 -27.22 3.08 -4.13
N GLY A 74 -27.31 2.52 -5.34
CA GLY A 74 -28.58 2.15 -5.97
C GLY A 74 -29.39 1.19 -5.10
N GLN A 75 -28.80 0.10 -4.62
CA GLN A 75 -29.45 -0.85 -3.73
C GLN A 75 -29.93 -0.21 -2.42
N LEU A 76 -29.11 0.63 -1.80
CA LEU A 76 -29.48 1.33 -0.56
C LEU A 76 -30.58 2.38 -0.72
N LYS A 77 -30.72 2.95 -1.92
CA LYS A 77 -31.69 4.01 -2.22
C LYS A 77 -32.91 3.50 -3.01
N GLY A 78 -32.94 2.22 -3.37
CA GLY A 78 -34.02 1.62 -4.17
C GLY A 78 -34.01 2.09 -5.63
N LEU A 79 -32.84 2.43 -6.18
CA LEU A 79 -32.62 2.88 -7.56
C LEU A 79 -31.90 1.80 -8.38
N ASP A 80 -32.24 1.70 -9.66
CA ASP A 80 -31.60 0.75 -10.57
C ASP A 80 -30.44 1.43 -11.33
N CYS A 81 -29.21 1.09 -11.00
CA CYS A 81 -28.01 1.63 -11.64
C CYS A 81 -27.91 1.36 -13.16
N ASN A 82 -28.75 0.46 -13.72
CA ASN A 82 -28.81 0.18 -15.16
C ASN A 82 -29.80 1.12 -15.89
N ARG A 83 -30.65 1.83 -15.17
CA ARG A 83 -31.57 2.83 -15.75
C ARG A 83 -30.91 4.19 -15.77
N ALA A 84 -30.84 4.82 -16.96
CA ALA A 84 -30.15 6.10 -17.12
C ALA A 84 -30.64 7.22 -16.18
N ALA A 85 -31.96 7.30 -15.94
CA ALA A 85 -32.54 8.30 -15.03
C ALA A 85 -32.11 8.06 -13.57
N ASP A 86 -32.23 6.80 -13.11
CA ASP A 86 -31.86 6.42 -11.75
C ASP A 86 -30.35 6.57 -11.55
N PHE A 87 -29.55 6.29 -12.58
CA PHE A 87 -28.09 6.44 -12.51
C PHE A 87 -27.68 7.91 -12.33
N VAL A 88 -28.31 8.85 -13.02
CA VAL A 88 -28.09 10.29 -12.81
C VAL A 88 -28.43 10.68 -11.38
N GLU A 89 -29.54 10.20 -10.85
CA GLU A 89 -29.93 10.46 -9.46
C GLU A 89 -28.93 9.87 -8.46
N ILE A 90 -28.39 8.65 -8.72
CA ILE A 90 -27.33 8.06 -7.91
C ILE A 90 -26.07 8.96 -7.89
N LEU A 91 -25.67 9.54 -9.03
CA LEU A 91 -24.53 10.46 -9.10
C LEU A 91 -24.78 11.73 -8.28
N GLU A 92 -25.99 12.29 -8.34
CA GLU A 92 -26.38 13.49 -7.58
C GLU A 92 -26.43 13.21 -6.07
N ILE A 93 -26.94 12.05 -5.67
CA ILE A 93 -26.93 11.61 -4.27
C ILE A 93 -25.50 11.50 -3.74
N ILE A 94 -24.60 10.88 -4.51
CA ILE A 94 -23.18 10.73 -4.11
C ILE A 94 -22.50 12.09 -4.02
N ASP A 95 -22.70 12.97 -5.01
CA ASP A 95 -22.13 14.32 -5.01
C ASP A 95 -22.56 15.12 -3.78
N ARG A 96 -23.85 15.06 -3.44
CA ARG A 96 -24.43 15.73 -2.29
C ARG A 96 -23.96 15.11 -0.96
N ASP A 97 -24.06 13.79 -0.81
CA ASP A 97 -23.81 13.09 0.46
C ASP A 97 -22.31 13.12 0.84
N LEU A 98 -21.41 13.11 -0.15
CA LEU A 98 -19.97 13.25 0.06
C LEU A 98 -19.47 14.70 -0.06
N GLY A 99 -20.33 15.65 -0.41
CA GLY A 99 -19.96 17.06 -0.53
C GLY A 99 -18.92 17.33 -1.62
N LEU A 100 -18.99 16.64 -2.77
CA LEU A 100 -17.97 16.74 -3.82
C LEU A 100 -18.06 18.06 -4.61
N GLY A 101 -19.23 18.72 -4.64
CA GLY A 101 -19.47 20.03 -5.26
C GLY A 101 -19.42 20.04 -6.78
N LEU A 102 -19.65 18.90 -7.42
CA LEU A 102 -19.55 18.75 -8.88
C LEU A 102 -20.78 19.29 -9.61
N ALA A 103 -21.96 19.27 -8.97
CA ALA A 103 -23.21 19.76 -9.56
C ALA A 103 -23.28 21.30 -9.61
N SER A 104 -22.62 22.02 -8.71
CA SER A 104 -22.75 23.46 -8.53
C SER A 104 -21.73 24.31 -9.29
N GLY A 105 -20.75 23.72 -10.00
CA GLY A 105 -19.79 24.43 -10.84
C GLY A 105 -18.88 25.44 -10.14
N THR A 106 -18.90 25.51 -8.83
CA THR A 106 -18.03 26.36 -8.01
C THR A 106 -16.80 25.54 -7.59
N PRO A 107 -15.58 26.04 -7.83
CA PRO A 107 -14.39 25.38 -7.30
C PRO A 107 -14.39 25.54 -5.78
N VAL A 108 -14.86 24.54 -5.07
CA VAL A 108 -14.72 24.49 -3.61
C VAL A 108 -13.26 24.19 -3.31
N SER A 109 -12.57 25.22 -2.81
CA SER A 109 -11.32 25.08 -2.08
C SER A 109 -11.55 24.01 -1.01
N ILE A 110 -10.82 22.90 -1.10
CA ILE A 110 -10.88 21.80 -0.14
C ILE A 110 -10.32 22.31 1.19
N PRO A 111 -11.15 22.52 2.24
CA PRO A 111 -10.62 22.62 3.58
C PRO A 111 -10.08 21.23 3.96
N PRO A 112 -9.02 21.14 4.76
CA PRO A 112 -8.57 19.86 5.29
C PRO A 112 -9.78 19.23 6.03
N ALA A 113 -10.04 17.97 5.74
CA ALA A 113 -11.18 17.22 6.24
C ALA A 113 -11.30 17.37 7.76
N THR A 114 -12.18 18.26 8.17
CA THR A 114 -12.63 18.34 9.56
C THR A 114 -13.68 17.24 9.70
N VAL A 115 -13.26 16.17 10.34
CA VAL A 115 -14.15 15.09 10.75
C VAL A 115 -15.15 15.68 11.73
N HIS A 116 -16.36 16.05 11.27
CA HIS A 116 -17.47 16.28 12.18
C HIS A 116 -17.87 14.94 12.82
N ARG A 117 -17.36 14.71 14.03
CA ARG A 117 -17.92 13.76 14.96
C ARG A 117 -19.32 14.22 15.34
N THR A 118 -20.35 13.65 14.75
CA THR A 118 -21.64 13.57 15.42
C THR A 118 -21.49 12.48 16.50
N VAL A 119 -21.39 12.96 17.71
CA VAL A 119 -21.44 12.16 18.92
C VAL A 119 -22.86 11.65 19.06
N SER A 120 -23.10 10.36 18.87
CA SER A 120 -24.16 9.65 19.55
C SER A 120 -23.50 8.59 20.41
N ASP A 121 -23.56 8.84 21.70
CA ASP A 121 -23.07 8.00 22.76
C ASP A 121 -23.57 6.55 22.64
N LYS A 122 -22.66 5.66 22.38
CA LYS A 122 -22.42 4.39 23.10
C LYS A 122 -21.09 3.83 22.58
N THR A 123 -20.02 4.41 23.10
CA THR A 123 -18.69 3.85 22.99
C THR A 123 -18.60 2.70 24.00
N GLU A 124 -18.55 1.47 23.51
CA GLU A 124 -17.81 0.45 24.23
C GLU A 124 -16.35 0.89 24.14
N GLU A 125 -15.88 1.51 25.18
CA GLU A 125 -14.49 1.85 25.39
C GLU A 125 -13.69 0.54 25.41
N THR A 126 -13.00 0.26 24.30
CA THR A 126 -11.80 -0.59 24.38
C THR A 126 -10.88 0.18 25.34
N PRO A 127 -10.48 -0.40 26.49
CA PRO A 127 -9.69 0.34 27.46
C PRO A 127 -8.42 0.84 26.77
N GLU A 128 -8.28 2.15 26.63
CA GLU A 128 -7.02 2.78 26.27
C GLU A 128 -5.99 2.25 27.25
N LYS A 129 -4.95 1.59 26.74
CA LYS A 129 -3.85 1.16 27.60
C LYS A 129 -3.39 2.39 28.35
N PRO A 130 -3.35 2.36 29.70
CA PRO A 130 -3.02 3.53 30.49
C PRO A 130 -1.71 4.12 29.98
N VAL A 131 -1.76 5.39 29.59
CA VAL A 131 -0.57 6.11 29.10
C VAL A 131 0.38 6.20 30.29
N LYS A 132 1.50 5.46 30.20
CA LYS A 132 2.50 5.47 31.27
C LYS A 132 3.07 6.87 31.40
N PRO A 133 3.06 7.49 32.57
CA PRO A 133 3.70 8.76 32.79
C PRO A 133 5.20 8.61 32.50
N TYR A 134 5.77 9.59 31.80
CA TYR A 134 7.19 9.60 31.55
C TYR A 134 7.73 11.02 31.61
N GLN A 135 8.97 11.14 32.04
CA GLN A 135 9.75 12.38 32.03
C GLN A 135 11.15 12.04 31.54
N PHE A 136 11.78 12.97 30.85
CA PHE A 136 13.15 12.79 30.41
C PHE A 136 13.90 14.13 30.48
N ARG A 137 15.21 14.02 30.61
CA ARG A 137 16.13 15.15 30.58
C ARG A 137 17.10 14.99 29.41
N GLU A 138 17.04 15.93 28.49
CA GLU A 138 17.97 15.97 27.36
C GLU A 138 19.33 16.50 27.81
N GLN A 139 20.36 16.13 27.07
CA GLN A 139 21.70 16.70 27.14
C GLN A 139 22.21 16.96 25.71
N LYS A 140 23.23 17.81 25.61
CA LYS A 140 23.98 17.94 24.35
C LYS A 140 24.68 16.62 24.07
N PHE A 141 24.75 16.22 22.80
CA PHE A 141 25.47 15.03 22.40
C PHE A 141 26.95 15.12 22.82
N PRO A 142 27.45 14.25 23.72
CA PRO A 142 28.87 14.12 23.99
C PRO A 142 29.62 13.67 22.75
N LEU A 143 30.90 13.96 22.65
CA LEU A 143 31.74 13.58 21.49
C LEU A 143 31.71 12.07 21.23
N ALA A 144 31.75 11.25 22.27
CA ALA A 144 31.69 9.79 22.15
C ALA A 144 30.41 9.31 21.48
N GLU A 145 29.27 9.98 21.74
CA GLU A 145 28.00 9.64 21.11
C GLU A 145 27.95 10.11 19.65
N LEU A 146 28.56 11.25 19.33
CA LEU A 146 28.68 11.70 17.93
C LEU A 146 29.56 10.73 17.12
N VAL A 147 30.64 10.23 17.70
CA VAL A 147 31.48 9.19 17.08
C VAL A 147 30.69 7.89 16.87
N TYR A 148 29.82 7.53 17.83
CA TYR A 148 28.94 6.38 17.67
C TYR A 148 27.99 6.54 16.47
N TRP A 149 27.38 7.69 16.27
CA TRP A 149 26.51 7.94 15.13
C TRP A 149 27.26 8.07 13.81
N GLN A 150 28.45 8.67 13.84
CA GLN A 150 29.33 8.87 12.68
C GLN A 150 29.71 7.55 12.01
N GLN A 151 29.86 6.44 12.74
CA GLN A 151 30.17 5.13 12.15
C GLN A 151 29.11 4.63 11.16
N TYR A 152 27.89 5.18 11.21
CA TYR A 152 26.78 4.91 10.30
C TYR A 152 26.57 6.05 9.28
N GLY A 153 27.48 7.01 9.19
CA GLY A 153 27.38 8.21 8.36
C GLY A 153 26.46 9.30 8.90
N ILE A 154 25.87 9.10 10.10
CA ILE A 154 24.84 9.97 10.67
C ILE A 154 25.51 11.19 11.33
N THR A 155 25.15 12.41 10.84
CA THR A 155 25.67 13.69 11.33
C THR A 155 24.77 14.32 12.40
N PRO A 156 25.28 15.29 13.20
CA PRO A 156 24.47 16.03 14.17
C PRO A 156 23.26 16.73 13.56
N GLU A 157 23.41 17.32 12.37
CA GLU A 157 22.33 18.00 11.64
C GLU A 157 21.23 17.04 11.25
N LEU A 158 21.61 15.80 10.89
CA LEU A 158 20.65 14.77 10.57
C LEU A 158 19.88 14.30 11.81
N LEU A 159 20.55 14.13 12.94
CA LEU A 159 19.93 13.80 14.23
C LEU A 159 18.91 14.89 14.61
N GLU A 160 19.25 16.16 14.49
CA GLU A 160 18.33 17.27 14.76
C GLU A 160 17.13 17.25 13.81
N ARG A 161 17.36 17.09 12.50
CA ARG A 161 16.32 17.01 11.47
C ARG A 161 15.29 15.91 11.76
N TYR A 162 15.74 14.78 12.29
CA TYR A 162 14.89 13.64 12.64
C TYR A 162 14.43 13.64 14.10
N LYS A 163 14.65 14.76 14.82
CA LYS A 163 14.22 14.96 16.22
C LYS A 163 14.79 13.88 17.16
N VAL A 164 16.02 13.45 16.90
CA VAL A 164 16.77 12.55 17.78
C VAL A 164 17.54 13.35 18.80
N CYS A 165 17.47 12.98 20.07
CA CYS A 165 18.18 13.65 21.15
C CYS A 165 19.02 12.68 21.96
N SER A 166 20.09 13.19 22.59
CA SER A 166 20.78 12.48 23.66
C SER A 166 20.05 12.72 24.99
N LEU A 167 19.85 11.67 25.77
CA LEU A 167 19.14 11.70 27.04
C LEU A 167 20.11 11.47 28.19
N ARG A 168 20.03 12.33 29.20
CA ARG A 168 20.76 12.15 30.47
C ARG A 168 20.00 11.22 31.40
N GLU A 169 18.70 11.43 31.50
CA GLU A 169 17.84 10.71 32.44
C GLU A 169 16.47 10.41 31.80
N TYR A 170 15.91 9.29 32.16
CA TYR A 170 14.55 8.90 31.80
C TYR A 170 13.85 8.29 33.00
N HIS A 171 12.68 8.82 33.33
CA HIS A 171 11.85 8.38 34.45
C HIS A 171 10.51 7.88 33.92
N SER A 172 10.04 6.76 34.41
CA SER A 172 8.73 6.20 34.08
C SER A 172 8.29 5.20 35.16
N GLU A 173 7.19 4.50 34.92
CA GLU A 173 6.63 3.51 35.84
C GLU A 173 6.49 2.15 35.17
N THR A 174 6.64 1.08 35.94
CA THR A 174 6.35 -0.29 35.50
C THR A 174 4.85 -0.47 35.29
N ALA A 175 4.43 -1.64 34.80
CA ALA A 175 3.00 -1.97 34.68
C ALA A 175 2.29 -1.98 36.03
N GLU A 176 3.02 -2.25 37.13
CA GLU A 176 2.55 -2.27 38.49
C GLU A 176 2.61 -0.90 39.17
N GLY A 177 2.92 0.19 38.46
CA GLY A 177 3.02 1.55 39.00
C GLY A 177 4.27 1.84 39.83
N LYS A 178 5.32 0.99 39.75
CA LYS A 178 6.58 1.24 40.45
C LYS A 178 7.44 2.19 39.62
N PRO A 179 7.91 3.33 40.18
CA PRO A 179 8.77 4.25 39.47
C PRO A 179 10.14 3.63 39.20
N TYR A 180 10.70 3.91 38.04
CA TYR A 180 12.07 3.57 37.72
C TYR A 180 12.76 4.71 36.96
N THR A 181 14.07 4.73 37.06
CA THR A 181 14.91 5.74 36.43
C THR A 181 16.07 5.06 35.70
N TYR A 182 16.30 5.49 34.47
CA TYR A 182 17.52 5.17 33.73
C TYR A 182 18.36 6.44 33.60
N THR A 183 19.68 6.32 33.85
CA THR A 183 20.65 7.40 33.68
C THR A 183 21.67 6.95 32.65
N SER A 184 21.96 7.81 31.67
CA SER A 184 22.98 7.53 30.66
C SER A 184 24.41 7.67 31.21
N SER A 185 25.31 6.95 30.63
CA SER A 185 26.75 7.04 30.86
C SER A 185 27.49 6.94 29.53
N VAL A 186 28.81 7.14 29.55
CA VAL A 186 29.63 6.94 28.34
C VAL A 186 29.57 5.50 27.84
N ALA A 187 29.49 4.52 28.74
CA ALA A 187 29.39 3.11 28.41
C ALA A 187 27.96 2.70 27.99
N GLU A 188 26.93 3.37 28.52
CA GLU A 188 25.53 3.08 28.26
C GLU A 188 24.80 4.38 27.82
N PRO A 189 25.05 4.86 26.60
CA PRO A 189 24.35 6.02 26.07
C PRO A 189 22.87 5.74 25.86
N MET A 190 22.08 6.79 25.89
CA MET A 190 20.63 6.70 25.74
C MET A 190 20.14 7.77 24.76
N TYR A 191 19.47 7.37 23.72
CA TYR A 191 18.94 8.24 22.68
C TYR A 191 17.41 8.22 22.66
N GLY A 192 16.80 9.36 22.34
CA GLY A 192 15.36 9.48 22.23
C GLY A 192 14.92 9.84 20.80
N TYR A 193 14.06 9.04 20.20
CA TYR A 193 13.31 9.40 18.99
C TYR A 193 12.02 10.08 19.40
N LYS A 194 11.97 11.42 19.28
CA LYS A 194 10.85 12.22 19.77
C LYS A 194 9.70 12.29 18.78
N GLY A 195 8.51 11.90 19.24
CA GLY A 195 7.25 12.16 18.55
C GLY A 195 6.44 13.26 19.24
N LYS A 196 5.20 13.49 18.80
CA LYS A 196 4.31 14.53 19.36
C LYS A 196 3.87 14.21 20.80
N GLN A 197 3.55 12.97 21.08
CA GLN A 197 3.00 12.51 22.38
C GLN A 197 3.70 11.25 22.90
N HIS A 198 4.87 10.93 22.34
CA HIS A 198 5.65 9.75 22.73
C HIS A 198 7.13 9.99 22.54
N ILE A 199 7.91 9.15 23.17
CA ILE A 199 9.34 9.01 22.95
C ILE A 199 9.71 7.52 22.93
N LYS A 200 10.43 7.09 21.89
CA LYS A 200 11.07 5.78 21.84
C LYS A 200 12.52 5.94 22.22
N LEU A 201 12.95 5.24 23.25
CA LEU A 201 14.32 5.27 23.72
C LEU A 201 15.11 4.13 23.07
N TYR A 202 16.31 4.44 22.65
CA TYR A 202 17.27 3.52 22.12
C TYR A 202 18.52 3.47 23.00
N ARG A 203 18.85 2.30 23.50
CA ARG A 203 19.97 2.02 24.39
C ARG A 203 20.83 0.93 23.73
N PRO A 204 21.79 1.29 22.86
CA PRO A 204 22.50 0.34 22.01
C PRO A 204 23.23 -0.77 22.75
N PHE A 205 23.73 -0.49 23.95
CA PHE A 205 24.57 -1.40 24.74
C PHE A 205 23.89 -1.94 26.01
N SER A 206 22.59 -1.67 26.19
CA SER A 206 21.85 -2.05 27.41
C SER A 206 20.70 -3.02 27.11
N THR A 207 20.23 -3.71 28.14
CA THR A 207 19.02 -4.55 28.11
C THR A 207 18.00 -4.02 29.11
N PRO A 208 16.74 -3.74 28.71
CA PRO A 208 16.22 -3.78 27.35
C PRO A 208 16.82 -2.70 26.45
N ARG A 209 16.96 -3.01 25.15
CA ARG A 209 17.53 -2.10 24.15
C ARG A 209 16.59 -0.93 23.83
N PHE A 210 15.30 -1.17 23.86
CA PHE A 210 14.27 -0.16 23.59
C PHE A 210 13.33 0.01 24.80
N LEU A 211 12.96 1.27 25.05
CA LEU A 211 11.94 1.65 26.03
C LEU A 211 10.95 2.61 25.37
N TYR A 212 9.76 2.69 25.93
CA TYR A 212 8.66 3.44 25.34
C TYR A 212 7.99 4.31 26.40
N GLY A 213 7.88 5.60 26.11
CA GLY A 213 7.17 6.57 26.93
C GLY A 213 6.03 7.25 26.17
N GLY A 214 4.88 7.45 26.80
CA GLY A 214 3.74 8.09 26.19
C GLY A 214 2.85 7.17 25.36
N SER A 215 2.02 7.76 24.50
CA SER A 215 1.09 7.03 23.65
C SER A 215 1.68 6.83 22.26
N PHE A 216 1.97 5.58 21.93
CA PHE A 216 2.28 5.17 20.55
C PHE A 216 0.96 4.88 19.86
N GLY A 217 0.50 5.81 19.02
CA GLY A 217 -0.67 5.57 18.18
C GLY A 217 -0.43 4.40 17.21
N GLU A 218 -1.52 3.82 16.70
CA GLU A 218 -1.47 2.73 15.71
C GLU A 218 -0.67 3.08 14.45
N ASN A 219 -0.38 4.36 14.22
CA ASN A 219 0.25 4.90 13.03
C ASN A 219 1.68 5.41 13.26
N TYR A 220 2.42 4.84 14.25
CA TYR A 220 3.82 5.21 14.39
C TYR A 220 4.60 4.93 13.12
N CYS A 221 5.17 5.97 12.52
CA CYS A 221 6.00 5.88 11.34
C CYS A 221 7.12 6.93 11.44
N PHE A 222 8.34 6.48 11.68
CA PHE A 222 9.51 7.34 11.75
C PHE A 222 10.03 7.66 10.35
N GLY A 223 10.44 8.90 10.12
CA GLY A 223 10.94 9.37 8.84
C GLY A 223 9.87 9.90 7.88
N LEU A 224 8.58 9.70 8.17
CA LEU A 224 7.49 10.10 7.27
C LEU A 224 7.41 11.63 7.04
N GLU A 225 7.67 12.43 8.10
CA GLU A 225 7.65 13.90 8.03
C GLU A 225 8.81 14.46 7.19
N GLN A 226 9.91 13.72 7.07
CA GLN A 226 11.13 14.12 6.36
C GLN A 226 11.10 13.77 4.86
N LEU A 227 10.12 13.00 4.42
CA LEU A 227 10.00 12.60 3.02
C LEU A 227 9.67 13.78 2.10
N PRO A 228 10.28 13.87 0.91
CA PRO A 228 9.91 14.85 -0.11
C PRO A 228 8.51 14.59 -0.65
N ALA A 229 7.91 15.58 -1.30
CA ALA A 229 6.60 15.44 -1.95
C ALA A 229 6.61 14.36 -3.04
N LYS A 230 7.72 14.19 -3.77
CA LYS A 230 7.94 13.16 -4.79
C LYS A 230 9.39 12.65 -4.74
N GLY A 231 9.59 11.40 -5.11
CA GLY A 231 10.91 10.75 -5.21
C GLY A 231 10.85 9.50 -6.08
N ASP A 232 12.02 8.96 -6.44
CA ASP A 232 12.08 7.73 -7.22
C ASP A 232 11.87 6.50 -6.34
N THR A 233 12.59 6.42 -5.23
CA THR A 233 12.56 5.23 -4.36
C THR A 233 12.36 5.59 -2.91
N LEU A 234 11.51 4.81 -2.23
CA LEU A 234 11.31 4.82 -0.79
C LEU A 234 11.67 3.45 -0.21
N PHE A 235 12.56 3.43 0.77
CA PHE A 235 12.87 2.22 1.54
C PHE A 235 12.03 2.16 2.81
N ILE A 236 11.52 0.97 3.15
CA ILE A 236 10.88 0.69 4.43
C ILE A 236 11.79 -0.27 5.18
N THR A 237 12.34 0.17 6.31
CA THR A 237 13.36 -0.55 7.09
C THR A 237 12.83 -1.11 8.40
N GLY A 238 13.64 -1.90 9.09
CA GLY A 238 13.33 -2.51 10.38
C GLY A 238 13.40 -1.57 11.56
N GLY A 239 14.18 -0.48 11.48
CA GLY A 239 14.44 0.39 12.61
C GLY A 239 14.83 1.82 12.27
N GLU A 240 14.77 2.69 13.28
CA GLU A 240 15.05 4.13 13.15
C GLU A 240 16.51 4.42 12.79
N LYS A 241 17.45 3.60 13.30
CA LYS A 241 18.88 3.73 12.98
C LYS A 241 19.12 3.55 11.47
N ASP A 242 18.39 2.63 10.85
CA ASP A 242 18.51 2.32 9.43
C ASP A 242 17.95 3.44 8.56
N VAL A 243 16.81 4.03 8.98
CA VAL A 243 16.25 5.23 8.34
C VAL A 243 17.28 6.37 8.35
N LEU A 244 17.92 6.60 9.50
CA LEU A 244 18.94 7.65 9.63
C LEU A 244 20.16 7.37 8.77
N SER A 245 20.63 6.11 8.73
CA SER A 245 21.80 5.71 7.94
C SER A 245 21.53 5.85 6.44
N LEU A 246 20.35 5.42 5.96
CA LEU A 246 19.92 5.64 4.57
C LEU A 246 19.81 7.13 4.23
N ALA A 247 19.24 7.92 5.13
CA ALA A 247 19.12 9.37 4.94
C ALA A 247 20.50 10.07 4.88
N ALA A 248 21.48 9.60 5.67
CA ALA A 248 22.85 10.07 5.64
C ALA A 248 23.52 9.82 4.27
N HIS A 249 23.14 8.73 3.60
CA HIS A 249 23.63 8.38 2.26
C HIS A 249 22.73 8.91 1.13
N GLY A 250 21.75 9.79 1.44
CA GLY A 250 20.91 10.46 0.45
C GLY A 250 19.75 9.63 -0.09
N PHE A 251 19.30 8.61 0.65
CA PHE A 251 18.13 7.83 0.33
C PHE A 251 16.93 8.19 1.19
N HIS A 252 15.73 7.98 0.68
CA HIS A 252 14.49 8.18 1.43
C HIS A 252 14.07 6.90 2.12
N ALA A 253 13.82 6.97 3.41
CA ALA A 253 13.43 5.80 4.17
C ALA A 253 12.43 6.14 5.28
N ILE A 254 11.64 5.15 5.66
CA ILE A 254 10.75 5.16 6.83
C ILE A 254 10.85 3.82 7.55
N CYS A 255 10.46 3.80 8.81
CA CYS A 255 10.24 2.55 9.53
C CYS A 255 9.02 2.65 10.46
N PHE A 256 8.53 1.49 10.87
CA PHE A 256 7.50 1.34 11.89
C PHE A 256 8.11 0.96 13.23
N ASN A 257 7.28 0.79 14.24
CA ASN A 257 7.77 0.52 15.60
C ASN A 257 8.60 -0.78 15.73
N SER A 258 8.34 -1.74 14.87
CA SER A 258 9.04 -3.02 14.80
C SER A 258 8.85 -3.64 13.40
N GLU A 259 9.78 -4.46 12.94
CA GLU A 259 9.68 -5.26 11.71
C GLU A 259 8.46 -6.19 11.68
N THR A 260 7.97 -6.59 12.85
CA THR A 260 6.81 -7.50 12.98
C THR A 260 5.47 -6.79 12.91
N VAL A 261 5.46 -5.46 12.98
CA VAL A 261 4.23 -4.65 12.85
C VAL A 261 3.73 -4.70 11.40
N THR A 262 2.45 -4.93 11.25
CA THR A 262 1.81 -4.89 9.92
C THR A 262 1.87 -3.48 9.35
N ILE A 263 2.49 -3.33 8.20
CA ILE A 263 2.55 -2.06 7.47
C ILE A 263 1.14 -1.71 6.97
N PRO A 264 0.60 -0.51 7.30
CA PRO A 264 -0.75 -0.14 6.87
C PRO A 264 -0.84 -0.01 5.34
N PRO A 265 -1.65 -0.85 4.66
CA PRO A 265 -1.80 -0.78 3.20
C PRO A 265 -2.29 0.58 2.70
N THR A 266 -3.14 1.26 3.48
CA THR A 266 -3.62 2.62 3.17
C THR A 266 -2.52 3.68 3.14
N LEU A 267 -1.49 3.55 3.99
CA LEU A 267 -0.33 4.43 3.96
C LEU A 267 0.52 4.13 2.72
N VAL A 268 0.80 2.85 2.44
CA VAL A 268 1.57 2.44 1.26
C VAL A 268 0.89 2.91 -0.01
N TYR A 269 -0.42 2.73 -0.15
CA TYR A 269 -1.19 3.24 -1.27
C TYR A 269 -0.96 4.74 -1.50
N ARG A 270 -1.02 5.57 -0.45
CA ARG A 270 -0.73 7.01 -0.58
C ARG A 270 0.72 7.29 -0.98
N LEU A 271 1.67 6.47 -0.55
CA LEU A 271 3.08 6.62 -0.88
C LEU A 271 3.39 6.23 -2.32
N THR A 272 2.59 5.35 -2.99
CA THR A 272 2.75 5.04 -4.42
C THR A 272 2.49 6.24 -5.33
N PHE A 273 1.75 7.26 -4.88
CA PHE A 273 1.60 8.52 -5.63
C PHE A 273 2.81 9.46 -5.51
N ARG A 274 3.70 9.17 -4.55
CA ARG A 274 4.89 9.99 -4.26
C ARG A 274 6.18 9.34 -4.76
N PHE A 275 6.24 8.01 -4.76
CA PHE A 275 7.44 7.23 -5.07
C PHE A 275 7.13 6.18 -6.14
N LYS A 276 8.04 6.04 -7.12
CA LYS A 276 7.90 5.05 -8.19
C LYS A 276 8.14 3.63 -7.67
N HIS A 277 9.11 3.48 -6.76
CA HIS A 277 9.46 2.21 -6.16
C HIS A 277 9.34 2.30 -4.64
N ILE A 278 8.66 1.34 -4.04
CA ILE A 278 8.63 1.15 -2.58
C ILE A 278 9.25 -0.22 -2.30
N VAL A 279 10.33 -0.22 -1.54
CA VAL A 279 11.17 -1.40 -1.33
C VAL A 279 11.32 -1.69 0.16
N LEU A 280 11.03 -2.93 0.55
CA LEU A 280 11.29 -3.42 1.90
C LEU A 280 12.77 -3.76 2.03
N LEU A 281 13.41 -3.20 3.05
CA LEU A 281 14.83 -3.39 3.36
C LEU A 281 14.96 -3.71 4.85
N PHE A 282 14.58 -4.94 5.23
CA PHE A 282 14.58 -5.42 6.60
C PHE A 282 15.89 -6.15 6.92
N ASP A 283 16.08 -6.47 8.20
CA ASP A 283 17.25 -7.19 8.67
C ASP A 283 17.42 -8.55 7.96
N MET A 284 18.64 -8.98 7.77
CA MET A 284 18.97 -10.27 7.12
C MET A 284 18.89 -11.45 8.09
N ASP A 285 18.55 -11.23 9.36
CA ASP A 285 18.31 -12.31 10.30
C ASP A 285 16.97 -13.04 10.00
N LYS A 286 16.71 -14.13 10.70
CA LYS A 286 15.50 -14.96 10.47
C LYS A 286 14.22 -14.15 10.59
N THR A 287 14.12 -13.31 11.61
CA THR A 287 12.91 -12.51 11.89
C THR A 287 12.66 -11.48 10.78
N GLY A 288 13.67 -10.75 10.37
CA GLY A 288 13.57 -9.75 9.30
C GLY A 288 13.22 -10.38 7.95
N ARG A 289 13.83 -11.52 7.61
CA ARG A 289 13.51 -12.26 6.37
C ARG A 289 12.08 -12.78 6.34
N GLU A 290 11.59 -13.37 7.45
CA GLU A 290 10.20 -13.85 7.54
C GLU A 290 9.20 -12.70 7.52
N SER A 291 9.48 -11.63 8.25
CA SER A 291 8.63 -10.44 8.30
C SER A 291 8.57 -9.73 6.95
N SER A 292 9.71 -9.50 6.28
CA SER A 292 9.73 -8.88 4.95
C SER A 292 8.96 -9.70 3.92
N CYS A 293 9.07 -11.05 3.96
CA CYS A 293 8.31 -11.93 3.07
C CYS A 293 6.79 -11.82 3.29
N LYS A 294 6.35 -11.73 4.56
CA LYS A 294 4.92 -11.53 4.89
C LYS A 294 4.41 -10.17 4.40
N GLN A 295 5.19 -9.12 4.63
CA GLN A 295 4.82 -7.76 4.20
C GLN A 295 4.81 -7.64 2.67
N GLU A 296 5.77 -8.23 1.95
CA GLU A 296 5.79 -8.24 0.49
C GLU A 296 4.52 -8.87 -0.08
N LYS A 297 4.08 -10.02 0.45
CA LYS A 297 2.82 -10.67 0.05
C LYS A 297 1.59 -9.81 0.36
N LEU A 298 1.58 -9.17 1.53
CA LEU A 298 0.47 -8.29 1.94
C LEU A 298 0.35 -7.06 1.04
N LEU A 299 1.48 -6.55 0.55
CA LEU A 299 1.58 -5.30 -0.19
C LEU A 299 1.84 -5.53 -1.69
N GLU A 300 1.67 -6.76 -2.17
CA GLU A 300 1.95 -7.15 -3.56
C GLU A 300 1.15 -6.32 -4.58
N GLU A 301 -0.10 -5.99 -4.25
CA GLU A 301 -0.96 -5.18 -5.09
C GLU A 301 -0.42 -3.75 -5.34
N PHE A 302 0.43 -3.24 -4.45
CA PHE A 302 1.08 -1.93 -4.58
C PHE A 302 2.44 -2.00 -5.27
N GLY A 303 2.84 -3.17 -5.76
CA GLY A 303 4.14 -3.38 -6.39
C GLY A 303 5.33 -3.30 -5.43
N VAL A 304 5.09 -3.42 -4.13
CA VAL A 304 6.15 -3.44 -3.12
C VAL A 304 6.98 -4.70 -3.25
N LYS A 305 8.28 -4.55 -3.27
CA LYS A 305 9.26 -5.65 -3.38
C LYS A 305 10.27 -5.56 -2.24
N ARG A 306 10.94 -6.68 -1.94
CA ARG A 306 11.98 -6.71 -0.93
C ARG A 306 13.36 -6.83 -1.55
N LEU A 307 14.28 -6.01 -1.07
CA LEU A 307 15.70 -6.09 -1.38
C LEU A 307 16.42 -6.84 -0.24
N LEU A 308 17.18 -7.84 -0.58
CA LEU A 308 18.01 -8.61 0.36
C LEU A 308 19.44 -8.11 0.27
N LEU A 309 20.02 -7.71 1.40
CA LEU A 309 21.43 -7.31 1.47
C LEU A 309 22.35 -8.53 1.42
N PRO A 310 23.53 -8.41 0.85
CA PRO A 310 24.55 -9.48 0.86
C PRO A 310 25.27 -9.57 2.22
N LEU A 311 24.48 -9.72 3.29
CA LEU A 311 24.95 -9.81 4.67
C LEU A 311 24.64 -11.20 5.26
N PRO A 312 25.48 -11.72 6.17
CA PRO A 312 25.29 -13.04 6.75
C PRO A 312 24.07 -13.16 7.68
N GLY A 313 23.51 -12.03 8.16
CA GLY A 313 22.39 -12.01 9.10
C GLY A 313 22.79 -12.33 10.55
N THR A 314 24.04 -12.11 10.91
CA THR A 314 24.55 -12.21 12.28
C THR A 314 24.10 -11.00 13.12
N LYS A 315 24.36 -11.01 14.42
CA LYS A 315 24.00 -9.89 15.30
C LYS A 315 24.69 -8.58 14.93
N GLU A 316 25.88 -8.65 14.36
CA GLU A 316 26.76 -7.53 14.03
C GLU A 316 26.67 -7.11 12.56
N GLU A 317 26.10 -7.97 11.69
CA GLU A 317 26.08 -7.76 10.23
C GLU A 317 24.72 -8.21 9.67
N LYS A 318 23.70 -7.43 9.88
CA LYS A 318 22.34 -7.83 9.47
C LYS A 318 21.50 -6.75 8.82
N ASP A 319 21.76 -5.48 9.10
CA ASP A 319 20.93 -4.34 8.64
C ASP A 319 21.73 -3.41 7.69
N ILE A 320 21.04 -2.45 7.08
CA ILE A 320 21.66 -1.51 6.15
C ILE A 320 22.66 -0.57 6.86
N SER A 321 22.47 -0.29 8.13
CA SER A 321 23.43 0.49 8.92
C SER A 321 24.73 -0.28 9.10
N ASP A 322 24.65 -1.58 9.34
CA ASP A 322 25.84 -2.46 9.42
C ASP A 322 26.54 -2.56 8.06
N TYR A 323 25.78 -2.59 6.96
CA TYR A 323 26.32 -2.57 5.60
C TYR A 323 27.21 -1.34 5.35
N PHE A 324 26.72 -0.13 5.70
CA PHE A 324 27.51 1.09 5.56
C PHE A 324 28.66 1.18 6.58
N LYS A 325 28.43 0.71 7.81
CA LYS A 325 29.49 0.63 8.82
C LYS A 325 30.65 -0.28 8.40
N ALA A 326 30.40 -1.32 7.62
CA ALA A 326 31.42 -2.19 7.05
C ALA A 326 32.30 -1.50 5.96
N GLY A 327 32.02 -0.23 5.64
CA GLY A 327 32.77 0.57 4.67
C GLY A 327 32.19 0.58 3.26
N ASN A 328 31.03 -0.04 3.03
CA ASN A 328 30.36 0.08 1.74
C ASN A 328 29.85 1.51 1.53
N THR A 329 30.00 1.99 0.31
CA THR A 329 29.64 3.34 -0.06
C THR A 329 28.19 3.45 -0.56
N ARG A 330 27.74 4.69 -0.75
CA ARG A 330 26.49 4.98 -1.45
C ARG A 330 26.46 4.37 -2.85
N GLU A 331 27.57 4.44 -3.56
CA GLU A 331 27.75 3.91 -4.91
C GLU A 331 27.64 2.38 -4.95
N ASP A 332 28.17 1.69 -3.94
CA ASP A 332 28.04 0.23 -3.82
C ASP A 332 26.59 -0.18 -3.60
N PHE A 333 25.88 0.54 -2.74
CA PHE A 333 24.46 0.28 -2.51
C PHE A 333 23.61 0.61 -3.75
N LEU A 334 23.94 1.67 -4.51
CA LEU A 334 23.28 1.99 -5.78
C LEU A 334 23.48 0.89 -6.83
N LYS A 335 24.69 0.33 -6.95
CA LYS A 335 24.94 -0.81 -7.85
C LYS A 335 24.07 -2.01 -7.48
N LEU A 336 24.05 -2.37 -6.20
CA LEU A 336 23.20 -3.45 -5.70
C LEU A 336 21.71 -3.20 -5.99
N PHE A 337 21.26 -1.96 -5.82
CA PHE A 337 19.87 -1.60 -6.07
C PHE A 337 19.52 -1.60 -7.56
N ILE A 338 20.41 -1.15 -8.44
CA ILE A 338 20.21 -1.21 -9.90
C ILE A 338 20.14 -2.67 -10.34
N GLU A 339 21.05 -3.53 -9.90
CA GLU A 339 21.02 -4.96 -10.19
C GLU A 339 19.72 -5.62 -9.71
N PHE A 340 19.23 -5.24 -8.54
CA PHE A 340 17.93 -5.67 -8.04
C PHE A 340 16.78 -5.25 -8.97
N LEU A 341 16.75 -4.01 -9.45
CA LEU A 341 15.74 -3.53 -10.38
C LEU A 341 15.82 -4.24 -11.73
N ASP A 342 17.02 -4.43 -12.27
CA ASP A 342 17.24 -5.15 -13.53
C ASP A 342 16.71 -6.59 -13.43
N ASN A 343 17.00 -7.29 -12.34
CA ASN A 343 16.48 -8.63 -12.11
C ASN A 343 14.96 -8.64 -11.95
N LEU A 344 14.38 -7.64 -11.27
CA LEU A 344 12.93 -7.53 -11.06
C LEU A 344 12.17 -7.36 -12.37
N TYR A 345 12.74 -6.65 -13.33
CA TYR A 345 12.09 -6.35 -14.62
C TYR A 345 12.55 -7.25 -15.75
N SER A 346 13.53 -8.12 -15.54
CA SER A 346 14.08 -9.01 -16.58
C SER A 346 13.00 -9.87 -17.25
N ASP A 347 12.15 -10.52 -16.47
CA ASP A 347 11.07 -11.37 -16.98
C ASP A 347 10.05 -10.58 -17.80
N THR A 348 9.72 -9.37 -17.32
CA THR A 348 8.82 -8.45 -18.05
C THR A 348 9.43 -7.98 -19.36
N LEU A 349 10.73 -7.67 -19.36
CA LEU A 349 11.46 -7.29 -20.59
C LEU A 349 11.56 -8.43 -21.60
N ILE A 350 11.79 -9.67 -21.11
CA ILE A 350 11.81 -10.87 -21.96
C ILE A 350 10.42 -11.07 -22.59
N MET A 351 9.36 -10.93 -21.80
CA MET A 351 7.98 -11.04 -22.28
C MET A 351 7.66 -9.94 -23.29
N LEU A 352 8.05 -8.69 -23.05
CA LEU A 352 7.87 -7.59 -23.99
C LEU A 352 8.63 -7.81 -25.29
N LYS A 353 9.89 -8.29 -25.23
CA LYS A 353 10.67 -8.65 -26.40
C LYS A 353 10.02 -9.78 -27.22
N SER A 354 9.38 -10.75 -26.55
CA SER A 354 8.65 -11.81 -27.25
C SER A 354 7.39 -11.31 -27.98
N CYS A 355 6.88 -10.14 -27.59
CA CYS A 355 5.73 -9.47 -28.21
C CYS A 355 6.16 -8.44 -29.27
N GLU A 356 7.46 -8.20 -29.46
CA GLU A 356 7.99 -7.26 -30.44
C GLU A 356 7.69 -7.75 -31.85
N ILE A 357 7.08 -6.88 -32.65
CA ILE A 357 6.79 -7.18 -34.06
C ILE A 357 8.02 -6.80 -34.90
N ASP A 358 8.72 -7.81 -35.40
CA ASP A 358 9.79 -7.61 -36.38
C ASP A 358 9.18 -7.38 -37.75
N PHE A 359 9.21 -6.14 -38.24
CA PHE A 359 8.68 -5.76 -39.53
C PHE A 359 9.49 -6.37 -40.72
N ASN A 360 10.73 -6.78 -40.48
CA ASN A 360 11.57 -7.43 -41.50
C ASN A 360 11.30 -8.94 -41.58
N ASN A 361 10.72 -9.51 -40.49
CA ASN A 361 10.39 -10.92 -40.40
C ASN A 361 8.98 -11.07 -39.79
N PRO A 362 7.93 -10.65 -40.50
CA PRO A 362 6.57 -10.71 -39.97
C PRO A 362 6.15 -12.15 -39.68
N PRO A 363 5.29 -12.38 -38.67
CA PRO A 363 4.80 -13.71 -38.38
C PRO A 363 4.10 -14.31 -39.61
N ALA A 364 4.22 -15.62 -39.76
CA ALA A 364 3.55 -16.34 -40.84
C ALA A 364 2.05 -16.03 -40.82
N LYS A 365 1.47 -15.81 -42.02
CA LYS A 365 0.02 -15.60 -42.13
C LYS A 365 -0.70 -16.79 -41.53
N ALA A 366 -1.68 -16.52 -40.65
CA ALA A 366 -2.52 -17.57 -40.10
C ALA A 366 -3.24 -18.33 -41.26
N GLN A 367 -3.27 -19.65 -41.16
CA GLN A 367 -3.94 -20.51 -42.13
C GLN A 367 -5.43 -20.19 -42.20
N GLU A 368 -5.93 -19.91 -43.38
CA GLU A 368 -7.36 -19.72 -43.61
C GLU A 368 -8.07 -21.07 -43.49
N ILE A 369 -9.15 -21.12 -42.71
CA ILE A 369 -9.97 -22.31 -42.53
C ILE A 369 -11.41 -22.12 -43.00
N ILE A 370 -11.86 -20.88 -43.08
CA ILE A 370 -13.22 -20.54 -43.53
C ILE A 370 -13.12 -19.33 -44.45
N SER A 371 -13.68 -19.45 -45.65
CA SER A 371 -13.78 -18.34 -46.58
C SER A 371 -15.18 -18.27 -47.23
N ALA A 372 -15.56 -17.07 -47.67
CA ALA A 372 -16.75 -16.85 -48.49
C ALA A 372 -16.30 -16.24 -49.81
N GLY A 373 -16.27 -17.07 -50.84
CA GLY A 373 -15.59 -16.70 -52.08
C GLY A 373 -14.11 -16.46 -51.83
N ASP A 374 -13.59 -15.32 -52.23
CA ASP A 374 -12.19 -14.93 -52.02
C ASP A 374 -11.93 -14.16 -50.70
N VAL A 375 -12.94 -14.05 -49.86
CA VAL A 375 -12.83 -13.32 -48.58
C VAL A 375 -12.62 -14.30 -47.42
N PRO A 376 -11.46 -14.27 -46.73
CA PRO A 376 -11.24 -15.11 -45.55
C PRO A 376 -12.13 -14.63 -44.38
N LEU A 377 -12.92 -15.54 -43.82
CA LEU A 377 -13.80 -15.28 -42.69
C LEU A 377 -13.23 -15.78 -41.38
N GLY A 378 -12.39 -16.81 -41.40
CA GLY A 378 -11.80 -17.39 -40.21
C GLY A 378 -10.45 -18.01 -40.47
N THR A 379 -9.51 -17.84 -39.57
CA THR A 379 -8.15 -18.37 -39.62
C THR A 379 -7.87 -19.23 -38.39
N GLN A 380 -6.97 -20.19 -38.50
CA GLN A 380 -6.59 -21.10 -37.43
C GLN A 380 -6.07 -20.34 -36.21
N GLY A 381 -6.60 -20.65 -35.03
CA GLY A 381 -6.20 -20.04 -33.75
C GLY A 381 -6.82 -18.69 -33.46
N ASN A 382 -7.66 -18.13 -34.33
CA ASN A 382 -8.35 -16.86 -34.12
C ASN A 382 -9.81 -17.04 -33.74
N LEU A 383 -10.37 -16.05 -33.04
CA LEU A 383 -11.79 -15.99 -32.75
C LEU A 383 -12.54 -15.28 -33.85
N PHE A 384 -13.64 -15.88 -34.29
CA PHE A 384 -14.53 -15.33 -35.28
C PHE A 384 -15.91 -15.07 -34.67
N GLY A 385 -16.42 -13.86 -34.83
CA GLY A 385 -17.71 -13.45 -34.27
C GLY A 385 -18.74 -13.17 -35.36
N ILE A 386 -19.94 -13.76 -35.26
CA ILE A 386 -21.08 -13.47 -36.13
C ILE A 386 -22.07 -12.62 -35.39
N THR A 387 -22.33 -11.41 -35.86
CA THR A 387 -23.28 -10.46 -35.26
C THR A 387 -24.48 -10.23 -36.18
N GLY A 388 -25.61 -9.87 -35.61
CA GLY A 388 -26.85 -9.59 -36.34
C GLY A 388 -28.04 -9.47 -35.41
N GLY A 389 -29.10 -8.83 -35.85
CA GLY A 389 -30.36 -8.69 -35.11
C GLY A 389 -30.99 -10.04 -34.72
N GLU A 390 -31.99 -9.99 -33.87
CA GLU A 390 -32.76 -11.16 -33.49
C GLU A 390 -33.54 -11.71 -34.74
N GLY A 391 -33.62 -13.04 -34.90
CA GLY A 391 -34.31 -13.68 -36.04
C GLY A 391 -33.55 -13.67 -37.37
N THR A 392 -32.31 -13.14 -37.46
CA THR A 392 -31.54 -13.05 -38.71
C THR A 392 -30.87 -14.36 -39.16
N GLY A 393 -31.12 -15.48 -38.49
CA GLY A 393 -30.62 -16.81 -38.90
C GLY A 393 -29.14 -17.08 -38.51
N LYS A 394 -28.56 -16.34 -37.57
CA LYS A 394 -27.16 -16.54 -37.10
C LYS A 394 -26.83 -17.98 -36.74
N SER A 395 -27.72 -18.63 -35.99
CA SER A 395 -27.55 -20.02 -35.57
C SER A 395 -27.53 -20.99 -36.76
N ASN A 396 -28.38 -20.75 -37.78
CA ASN A 396 -28.39 -21.56 -38.99
C ASN A 396 -27.10 -21.37 -39.80
N TYR A 397 -26.59 -20.15 -39.85
CA TYR A 397 -25.34 -19.86 -40.52
C TYR A 397 -24.12 -20.51 -39.82
N VAL A 398 -24.08 -20.47 -38.50
CA VAL A 398 -23.07 -21.20 -37.70
C VAL A 398 -23.15 -22.69 -37.90
N ALA A 399 -24.39 -23.25 -37.91
CA ALA A 399 -24.60 -24.67 -38.15
C ALA A 399 -24.14 -25.10 -39.55
N ALA A 400 -24.35 -24.26 -40.59
CA ALA A 400 -23.87 -24.54 -41.96
C ALA A 400 -22.32 -24.52 -42.03
N ILE A 401 -21.67 -23.58 -41.33
CA ILE A 401 -20.19 -23.53 -41.26
C ILE A 401 -19.67 -24.81 -40.59
N VAL A 402 -20.23 -25.20 -39.44
CA VAL A 402 -19.81 -26.41 -38.70
C VAL A 402 -20.03 -27.66 -39.54
N ALA A 403 -21.18 -27.78 -40.22
CA ALA A 403 -21.46 -28.90 -41.13
C ALA A 403 -20.45 -28.98 -42.27
N GLY A 404 -20.08 -27.85 -42.90
CA GLY A 404 -19.07 -27.80 -43.95
C GLY A 404 -17.67 -28.18 -43.45
N CYS A 405 -17.32 -27.85 -42.19
CA CYS A 405 -16.05 -28.28 -41.60
C CYS A 405 -15.97 -29.78 -41.25
N ILE A 406 -17.11 -30.40 -40.95
CA ILE A 406 -17.19 -31.82 -40.52
C ILE A 406 -17.39 -32.74 -41.75
N CYS A 407 -18.12 -32.28 -42.78
CA CYS A 407 -18.39 -32.99 -44.01
C CYS A 407 -17.77 -32.23 -45.17
N PRO A 408 -16.46 -32.30 -45.40
CA PRO A 408 -15.85 -31.69 -46.58
C PRO A 408 -16.50 -32.31 -47.79
N ALA A 409 -16.93 -31.44 -48.74
CA ALA A 409 -17.48 -31.90 -50.00
C ALA A 409 -16.41 -32.74 -50.71
N GLY A 410 -16.79 -33.98 -51.07
CA GLY A 410 -15.95 -34.85 -51.83
C GLY A 410 -15.74 -34.33 -53.24
#